data_9e515e59743f7dc426698dd776deb6cb
#
_entry.id   9e515e59743f7dc426698dd776deb6cb
#
_cell.length_a   1.000
_cell.length_b   1.000
_cell.length_c   1.000
_cell.angle_alpha   90.00
_cell.angle_beta   90.00
_cell.angle_gamma   90.00
#
_symmetry.space_group_name_H-M   'P 1'
#
loop_
_entity.id
_entity.type
_entity.pdbx_description
1 polymer ?
#
loop_
_entity_poly.entity_id
_entity_poly.type
_entity_poly.pdbx_seq_one_letter_code
_entity_poly.pdbx_strand_id
1 'polypeptide(L)'
;MKRLFLLLIFPLLVSCTSYKSVPYLQDMETVHQNGEVLPLYDAKIMPKDLLTIMVNTSDPQAAAPFNLTTQTPLNAATSNIYTTAQPSLQQYLVNNNGEIDFPVIGRLKVGGLTKNEAEDMIRGRLQDYLKEVPIVTVRMANYKISVLGEVTRPGSFTISNEKVNVLEALAMAGDMTIYGIRNEVKLIREDAEGRRSIYTLDLNKADIITSPYYYLQQNDILYVTPNKTKAKNSDIGNSTTLWFSATSILVSIASLLVNIFN
;
A
#
# COMPACT_ATOMS: atom_id res chain seq x y z
N MET A 1 58.18 -12.95 -11.80
CA MET A 1 56.85 -12.77 -12.45
C MET A 1 55.73 -13.53 -11.73
N LYS A 2 55.87 -14.82 -11.39
CA LYS A 2 54.79 -15.59 -10.69
C LYS A 2 54.34 -14.99 -9.33
N ARG A 3 55.26 -14.42 -8.54
CA ARG A 3 54.93 -13.80 -7.23
C ARG A 3 54.23 -12.45 -7.37
N LEU A 4 54.46 -11.70 -8.43
CA LEU A 4 53.79 -10.44 -8.71
C LEU A 4 52.33 -10.67 -9.16
N PHE A 5 52.10 -11.76 -9.89
CA PHE A 5 50.74 -12.16 -10.32
C PHE A 5 49.83 -12.59 -9.14
N LEU A 6 50.43 -13.25 -8.12
CA LEU A 6 49.72 -13.66 -6.91
C LEU A 6 49.29 -12.47 -6.03
N LEU A 7 50.09 -11.39 -6.01
CA LEU A 7 49.82 -10.16 -5.27
C LEU A 7 48.70 -9.32 -5.90
N LEU A 8 48.50 -9.47 -7.22
CA LEU A 8 47.44 -8.74 -7.95
C LEU A 8 46.06 -9.41 -7.82
N ILE A 9 45.98 -10.71 -7.47
CA ILE A 9 44.74 -11.46 -7.29
C ILE A 9 44.15 -11.29 -5.88
N PHE A 10 44.99 -10.96 -4.88
CA PHE A 10 44.56 -10.87 -3.48
C PHE A 10 43.49 -9.81 -3.19
N PRO A 11 43.45 -8.57 -3.77
CA PRO A 11 42.40 -7.58 -3.52
C PRO A 11 41.05 -7.93 -4.14
N LEU A 12 40.97 -8.94 -5.02
CA LEU A 12 39.69 -9.32 -5.66
C LEU A 12 38.77 -10.17 -4.76
N LEU A 13 39.28 -10.65 -3.60
CA LEU A 13 38.54 -11.55 -2.72
C LEU A 13 37.78 -10.83 -1.57
N VAL A 14 37.85 -9.51 -1.45
CA VAL A 14 37.29 -8.73 -0.31
C VAL A 14 35.97 -8.05 -0.66
N SER A 15 35.17 -8.60 -1.55
CA SER A 15 33.82 -8.09 -1.84
C SER A 15 32.74 -8.95 -1.20
N CYS A 16 32.75 -9.07 0.13
CA CYS A 16 31.60 -9.58 0.87
C CYS A 16 30.65 -8.44 1.18
N THR A 17 29.67 -8.22 0.32
CA THR A 17 28.49 -7.39 0.66
C THR A 17 27.71 -8.12 1.75
N SER A 18 27.51 -7.45 2.89
CA SER A 18 26.75 -8.02 4.00
C SER A 18 25.29 -8.26 3.57
N TYR A 19 24.85 -9.52 3.56
CA TYR A 19 23.45 -9.92 3.33
C TYR A 19 22.50 -9.43 4.43
N LYS A 20 23.04 -8.88 5.53
CA LYS A 20 22.30 -8.41 6.72
C LYS A 20 21.25 -7.33 6.44
N SER A 21 21.29 -6.66 5.30
CA SER A 21 20.32 -5.64 4.91
C SER A 21 19.06 -6.19 4.23
N VAL A 22 19.01 -7.50 3.95
CA VAL A 22 17.92 -8.14 3.21
C VAL A 22 16.80 -8.71 4.09
N PRO A 23 17.05 -9.38 5.22
CA PRO A 23 15.99 -9.93 6.05
C PRO A 23 15.18 -8.83 6.75
N TYR A 24 13.87 -9.08 6.90
CA TYR A 24 12.98 -8.29 7.73
C TYR A 24 13.15 -8.64 9.22
N LEU A 25 12.76 -7.74 10.12
CA LEU A 25 12.51 -7.98 11.55
C LEU A 25 13.67 -8.73 12.25
N GLN A 26 14.91 -8.27 12.06
CA GLN A 26 16.12 -9.00 12.49
C GLN A 26 16.30 -9.11 14.01
N ASP A 27 15.60 -8.27 14.78
CA ASP A 27 15.67 -8.16 16.24
C ASP A 27 14.37 -8.59 16.94
N MET A 28 13.66 -9.57 16.37
CA MET A 28 12.36 -10.07 16.90
C MET A 28 12.43 -10.51 18.36
N GLU A 29 13.58 -10.96 18.85
CA GLU A 29 13.75 -11.37 20.25
C GLU A 29 13.46 -10.24 21.25
N THR A 30 13.60 -8.98 20.84
CA THR A 30 13.36 -7.81 21.68
C THR A 30 11.86 -7.49 21.83
N VAL A 31 11.03 -7.84 20.84
CA VAL A 31 9.60 -7.52 20.81
C VAL A 31 8.77 -8.51 21.65
N HIS A 32 9.19 -9.78 21.69
CA HIS A 32 8.45 -10.81 22.45
C HIS A 32 8.47 -10.65 23.97
N GLN A 33 9.36 -9.85 24.52
CA GLN A 33 9.54 -9.75 25.98
C GLN A 33 8.53 -8.81 26.67
N ASN A 34 7.84 -7.94 25.95
CA ASN A 34 7.04 -6.90 26.60
C ASN A 34 5.53 -7.14 26.58
N GLY A 35 5.01 -8.06 25.77
CA GLY A 35 3.57 -8.44 25.80
C GLY A 35 2.60 -7.24 25.77
N GLU A 36 3.01 -6.08 25.28
CA GLU A 36 2.16 -4.89 25.24
C GLU A 36 0.96 -5.15 24.32
N VAL A 37 -0.22 -5.04 24.92
CA VAL A 37 -1.48 -5.05 24.17
C VAL A 37 -1.57 -3.73 23.42
N LEU A 38 -1.24 -3.75 22.13
CA LEU A 38 -1.44 -2.59 21.28
C LEU A 38 -2.94 -2.34 21.10
N PRO A 39 -3.38 -1.08 21.13
CA PRO A 39 -4.78 -0.77 20.85
C PRO A 39 -5.15 -1.28 19.46
N LEU A 40 -6.36 -1.83 19.33
CA LEU A 40 -6.88 -2.26 18.05
C LEU A 40 -6.89 -1.05 17.11
N TYR A 41 -6.33 -1.24 15.92
CA TYR A 41 -6.35 -0.22 14.89
C TYR A 41 -7.74 -0.15 14.24
N ASP A 42 -8.35 1.03 14.28
CA ASP A 42 -9.55 1.36 13.53
C ASP A 42 -9.26 2.53 12.57
N ALA A 43 -9.53 2.29 11.30
CA ALA A 43 -9.40 3.34 10.27
C ALA A 43 -10.42 4.46 10.54
N LYS A 44 -9.96 5.71 10.40
CA LYS A 44 -10.83 6.89 10.48
C LYS A 44 -11.35 7.29 9.11
N ILE A 45 -12.59 7.71 9.07
CA ILE A 45 -13.22 8.23 7.86
C ILE A 45 -12.57 9.57 7.50
N MET A 46 -12.14 9.71 6.25
CA MET A 46 -11.45 10.87 5.74
C MET A 46 -12.30 11.62 4.69
N PRO A 47 -12.07 12.92 4.44
CA PRO A 47 -12.63 13.60 3.29
C PRO A 47 -12.31 12.84 1.99
N LYS A 48 -13.28 12.76 1.07
CA LYS A 48 -13.22 11.98 -0.19
C LYS A 48 -13.37 10.47 -0.05
N ASP A 49 -13.58 9.96 1.16
CA ASP A 49 -13.98 8.56 1.31
C ASP A 49 -15.38 8.35 0.75
N LEU A 50 -15.57 7.15 0.22
CA LEU A 50 -16.86 6.70 -0.31
C LEU A 50 -17.43 5.67 0.65
N LEU A 51 -18.55 5.99 1.29
CA LEU A 51 -19.17 5.14 2.30
C LEU A 51 -20.40 4.43 1.74
N THR A 52 -20.54 3.16 2.06
CA THR A 52 -21.80 2.42 1.95
C THR A 52 -22.39 2.29 3.34
N ILE A 53 -23.61 2.78 3.51
CA ILE A 53 -24.32 2.75 4.80
C ILE A 53 -25.59 1.93 4.61
N MET A 54 -25.79 0.93 5.47
CA MET A 54 -26.95 0.07 5.47
C MET A 54 -27.65 0.12 6.81
N VAL A 55 -28.94 0.33 6.78
CA VAL A 55 -29.83 0.39 7.96
C VAL A 55 -30.73 -0.84 7.92
N ASN A 56 -30.67 -1.69 8.93
CA ASN A 56 -31.51 -2.87 9.07
C ASN A 56 -32.40 -2.75 10.29
N THR A 57 -33.66 -3.11 10.14
CA THR A 57 -34.69 -3.19 11.19
C THR A 57 -35.47 -4.48 11.03
N SER A 58 -36.26 -4.87 12.04
CA SER A 58 -37.14 -6.03 11.94
C SER A 58 -38.26 -5.84 10.89
N ASP A 59 -38.66 -4.57 10.64
CA ASP A 59 -39.52 -4.19 9.55
C ASP A 59 -38.72 -3.58 8.38
N PRO A 60 -38.44 -4.30 7.28
CA PRO A 60 -37.68 -3.79 6.15
C PRO A 60 -38.31 -2.56 5.49
N GLN A 61 -39.67 -2.37 5.59
CA GLN A 61 -40.31 -1.22 5.01
C GLN A 61 -40.00 0.05 5.78
N ALA A 62 -39.83 -0.03 7.10
CA ALA A 62 -39.39 1.09 7.92
C ALA A 62 -37.96 1.54 7.61
N ALA A 63 -37.11 0.64 7.21
CA ALA A 63 -35.71 0.93 6.84
C ALA A 63 -35.55 1.44 5.39
N ALA A 64 -36.51 1.18 4.51
CA ALA A 64 -36.44 1.50 3.08
C ALA A 64 -36.08 2.96 2.75
N PRO A 65 -36.61 3.99 3.46
CA PRO A 65 -36.26 5.38 3.19
C PRO A 65 -34.79 5.74 3.43
N PHE A 66 -34.09 4.96 4.23
CA PHE A 66 -32.69 5.17 4.61
C PHE A 66 -31.71 4.36 3.70
N ASN A 67 -32.23 3.38 2.95
CA ASN A 67 -31.44 2.47 2.08
C ASN A 67 -31.71 2.79 0.61
N LEU A 68 -31.30 3.96 0.16
CA LEU A 68 -31.45 4.33 -1.24
C LEU A 68 -30.59 3.39 -2.13
N THR A 69 -31.17 2.99 -3.25
CA THR A 69 -30.49 2.15 -4.25
C THR A 69 -30.31 2.90 -5.56
N THR A 70 -29.15 2.69 -6.18
CA THR A 70 -28.88 3.15 -7.54
C THR A 70 -29.04 1.97 -8.50
N GLN A 71 -29.74 2.20 -9.59
CA GLN A 71 -29.79 1.24 -10.69
C GLN A 71 -28.58 1.47 -11.58
N THR A 72 -27.81 0.43 -11.83
CA THR A 72 -26.73 0.50 -12.84
C THR A 72 -27.39 0.67 -14.21
N PRO A 73 -27.07 1.74 -15.00
CA PRO A 73 -27.64 1.87 -16.34
C PRO A 73 -27.23 0.68 -17.18
N LEU A 74 -28.21 0.03 -17.80
CA LEU A 74 -27.98 -1.04 -18.78
C LEU A 74 -27.20 -0.45 -19.95
N ASN A 75 -25.96 -0.90 -20.18
CA ASN A 75 -25.24 -0.58 -21.40
C ASN A 75 -25.96 -1.28 -22.57
N ALA A 76 -26.67 -0.54 -23.38
CA ALA A 76 -27.41 -1.00 -24.56
C ALA A 76 -26.52 -1.58 -25.68
N ALA A 77 -25.19 -1.63 -25.48
CA ALA A 77 -24.22 -2.09 -26.48
C ALA A 77 -23.92 -3.60 -26.45
N THR A 78 -24.37 -4.34 -25.44
CA THR A 78 -24.21 -5.80 -25.38
C THR A 78 -25.59 -6.48 -25.44
N SER A 79 -25.85 -7.14 -26.56
CA SER A 79 -27.10 -7.83 -26.89
C SER A 79 -27.36 -9.11 -26.07
N ASN A 80 -26.92 -9.20 -24.83
CA ASN A 80 -27.26 -10.28 -23.89
C ASN A 80 -28.29 -9.77 -22.88
N ILE A 81 -29.55 -10.05 -23.17
CA ILE A 81 -30.79 -9.57 -22.54
C ILE A 81 -31.06 -10.15 -21.13
N TYR A 82 -30.08 -10.79 -20.46
CA TYR A 82 -30.29 -11.46 -19.17
C TYR A 82 -29.38 -10.94 -18.02
N THR A 83 -28.85 -9.73 -18.08
CA THR A 83 -28.25 -9.13 -16.90
C THR A 83 -29.33 -8.39 -16.12
N THR A 84 -29.95 -9.05 -15.15
CA THR A 84 -30.71 -8.38 -14.08
C THR A 84 -29.75 -7.47 -13.35
N ALA A 85 -29.85 -6.16 -13.62
CA ALA A 85 -29.11 -5.17 -12.86
C ALA A 85 -29.55 -5.30 -11.39
N GLN A 86 -28.71 -5.87 -10.54
CA GLN A 86 -28.99 -5.88 -9.10
C GLN A 86 -28.87 -4.47 -8.59
N PRO A 87 -29.92 -3.94 -7.89
CA PRO A 87 -29.82 -2.64 -7.27
C PRO A 87 -28.70 -2.65 -6.24
N SER A 88 -27.75 -1.74 -6.38
CA SER A 88 -26.71 -1.52 -5.39
C SER A 88 -27.10 -0.40 -4.44
N LEU A 89 -26.70 -0.49 -3.17
CA LEU A 89 -26.90 0.60 -2.21
C LEU A 89 -26.17 1.85 -2.72
N GLN A 90 -26.83 3.00 -2.53
CA GLN A 90 -26.21 4.29 -2.81
C GLN A 90 -24.97 4.49 -1.94
N GLN A 91 -23.91 5.00 -2.55
CA GLN A 91 -22.69 5.35 -1.86
C GLN A 91 -22.69 6.87 -1.52
N TYR A 92 -22.15 7.22 -0.38
CA TYR A 92 -22.09 8.58 0.13
C TYR A 92 -20.64 9.07 0.10
N LEU A 93 -20.39 10.11 -0.69
CA LEU A 93 -19.08 10.76 -0.75
C LEU A 93 -18.91 11.70 0.43
N VAL A 94 -17.91 11.51 1.26
CA VAL A 94 -17.53 12.43 2.32
C VAL A 94 -16.96 13.71 1.71
N ASN A 95 -17.60 14.84 1.97
CA ASN A 95 -17.19 16.14 1.44
C ASN A 95 -15.90 16.66 2.13
N ASN A 96 -15.39 17.81 1.67
CA ASN A 96 -14.17 18.41 2.24
C ASN A 96 -14.31 18.79 3.73
N ASN A 97 -15.53 19.00 4.20
CA ASN A 97 -15.80 19.31 5.59
C ASN A 97 -15.96 18.02 6.44
N GLY A 98 -15.79 16.84 5.85
CA GLY A 98 -16.01 15.56 6.52
C GLY A 98 -17.48 15.23 6.76
N GLU A 99 -18.39 15.71 5.90
CA GLU A 99 -19.83 15.51 6.03
C GLU A 99 -20.37 14.68 4.87
N ILE A 100 -21.48 13.98 5.12
CA ILE A 100 -22.30 13.31 4.10
C ILE A 100 -23.74 13.84 4.18
N ASP A 101 -24.44 13.82 3.06
CA ASP A 101 -25.89 14.07 3.03
C ASP A 101 -26.61 12.71 3.08
N PHE A 102 -27.21 12.40 4.23
CA PHE A 102 -27.87 11.12 4.46
C PHE A 102 -29.40 11.28 4.36
N PRO A 103 -30.13 10.32 3.75
CA PRO A 103 -31.56 10.43 3.56
C PRO A 103 -32.31 10.67 4.87
N VAL A 104 -33.36 11.47 4.81
CA VAL A 104 -34.29 11.81 5.91
C VAL A 104 -33.62 12.64 7.02
N ILE A 105 -32.48 12.23 7.55
CA ILE A 105 -31.82 12.93 8.68
C ILE A 105 -30.86 14.04 8.23
N GLY A 106 -30.63 14.20 6.92
CA GLY A 106 -29.87 15.31 6.37
C GLY A 106 -28.35 15.17 6.54
N ARG A 107 -27.70 16.29 6.83
CA ARG A 107 -26.23 16.36 6.86
C ARG A 107 -25.65 15.82 8.15
N LEU A 108 -24.67 14.89 8.02
CA LEU A 108 -23.98 14.23 9.12
C LEU A 108 -22.49 14.43 9.04
N LYS A 109 -21.85 14.81 10.15
CA LYS A 109 -20.40 14.92 10.30
C LYS A 109 -19.83 13.56 10.66
N VAL A 110 -19.20 12.88 9.69
CA VAL A 110 -18.61 11.54 9.84
C VAL A 110 -17.08 11.56 9.77
N GLY A 111 -16.50 12.59 9.19
CA GLY A 111 -15.06 12.75 9.06
C GLY A 111 -14.36 12.80 10.41
N GLY A 112 -13.28 12.04 10.55
CA GLY A 112 -12.51 11.86 11.78
C GLY A 112 -13.03 10.79 12.72
N LEU A 113 -14.25 10.29 12.52
CA LEU A 113 -14.82 9.17 13.26
C LEU A 113 -14.26 7.84 12.75
N THR A 114 -14.16 6.86 13.62
CA THR A 114 -14.02 5.46 13.22
C THR A 114 -15.35 4.95 12.66
N LYS A 115 -15.33 3.80 12.02
CA LYS A 115 -16.54 3.15 11.52
C LYS A 115 -17.57 2.93 12.62
N ASN A 116 -17.14 2.40 13.77
CA ASN A 116 -18.02 2.11 14.90
C ASN A 116 -18.64 3.38 15.49
N GLU A 117 -17.85 4.44 15.65
CA GLU A 117 -18.39 5.75 16.11
C GLU A 117 -19.40 6.35 15.12
N ALA A 118 -19.18 6.18 13.82
CA ALA A 118 -20.12 6.64 12.80
C ALA A 118 -21.41 5.80 12.84
N GLU A 119 -21.33 4.48 13.00
CA GLU A 119 -22.48 3.59 13.17
C GLU A 119 -23.32 4.00 14.39
N ASP A 120 -22.67 4.24 15.53
CA ASP A 120 -23.33 4.65 16.77
C ASP A 120 -23.99 6.02 16.64
N MET A 121 -23.32 6.98 16.02
CA MET A 121 -23.85 8.32 15.77
C MET A 121 -25.09 8.28 14.86
N ILE A 122 -25.03 7.53 13.74
CA ILE A 122 -26.14 7.37 12.82
C ILE A 122 -27.30 6.65 13.50
N ARG A 123 -27.02 5.57 14.26
CA ARG A 123 -28.01 4.82 15.04
C ARG A 123 -28.76 5.74 16.00
N GLY A 124 -28.03 6.59 16.72
CA GLY A 124 -28.64 7.57 17.63
C GLY A 124 -29.57 8.55 16.93
N ARG A 125 -29.18 9.04 15.74
CA ARG A 125 -30.02 9.96 14.94
C ARG A 125 -31.26 9.31 14.35
N LEU A 126 -31.22 7.98 14.10
CA LEU A 126 -32.36 7.24 13.53
C LEU A 126 -33.40 6.88 14.57
N GLN A 127 -33.12 6.94 15.87
CA GLN A 127 -34.06 6.62 16.94
C GLN A 127 -35.29 7.52 16.92
N ASP A 128 -35.18 8.78 16.46
CA ASP A 128 -36.30 9.70 16.35
C ASP A 128 -37.28 9.32 15.23
N TYR A 129 -36.87 8.46 14.30
CA TYR A 129 -37.62 8.06 13.10
C TYR A 129 -38.08 6.61 13.12
N LEU A 130 -37.46 5.77 13.93
CA LEU A 130 -37.72 4.34 13.97
C LEU A 130 -38.25 3.92 15.36
N LYS A 131 -39.23 3.03 15.37
CA LYS A 131 -39.85 2.52 16.63
C LYS A 131 -38.90 1.59 17.42
N GLU A 132 -37.90 1.01 16.73
CA GLU A 132 -36.92 0.09 17.28
C GLU A 132 -35.50 0.58 16.99
N VAL A 133 -34.55 0.09 17.76
CA VAL A 133 -33.13 0.41 17.56
C VAL A 133 -32.61 -0.28 16.29
N PRO A 134 -32.23 0.46 15.24
CA PRO A 134 -31.75 -0.14 14.00
C PRO A 134 -30.32 -0.69 14.15
N ILE A 135 -30.02 -1.69 13.34
CA ILE A 135 -28.63 -2.09 13.07
C ILE A 135 -28.12 -1.24 11.92
N VAL A 136 -27.11 -0.42 12.21
CA VAL A 136 -26.44 0.40 11.20
C VAL A 136 -25.10 -0.22 10.89
N THR A 137 -24.78 -0.39 9.62
CA THR A 137 -23.50 -0.89 9.13
C THR A 137 -22.90 0.16 8.20
N VAL A 138 -21.70 0.63 8.52
CA VAL A 138 -20.91 1.55 7.69
C VAL A 138 -19.70 0.81 7.11
N ARG A 139 -19.47 0.95 5.81
CA ARG A 139 -18.30 0.37 5.11
C ARG A 139 -17.65 1.40 4.21
N MET A 140 -16.32 1.41 4.17
CA MET A 140 -15.55 2.18 3.19
C MET A 140 -15.50 1.41 1.87
N ALA A 141 -16.12 1.98 0.81
CA ALA A 141 -16.21 1.32 -0.49
C ALA A 141 -14.93 1.47 -1.34
N ASN A 142 -14.12 2.48 -1.06
CA ASN A 142 -12.93 2.82 -1.85
C ASN A 142 -11.61 2.70 -1.07
N TYR A 143 -11.59 1.90 0.02
CA TYR A 143 -10.37 1.74 0.81
C TYR A 143 -9.27 1.12 -0.04
N LYS A 144 -8.25 1.92 -0.35
CA LYS A 144 -7.11 1.53 -1.18
C LYS A 144 -5.81 2.11 -0.65
N ILE A 145 -4.72 1.42 -0.94
CA ILE A 145 -3.35 1.88 -0.73
C ILE A 145 -2.59 1.78 -2.06
N SER A 146 -1.46 2.46 -2.15
CA SER A 146 -0.57 2.35 -3.31
C SER A 146 0.81 1.92 -2.86
N VAL A 147 1.42 0.96 -3.58
CA VAL A 147 2.78 0.51 -3.34
C VAL A 147 3.60 0.78 -4.61
N LEU A 148 4.67 1.53 -4.46
CA LEU A 148 5.52 2.00 -5.56
C LEU A 148 7.00 1.71 -5.29
N GLY A 149 7.82 1.81 -6.34
CA GLY A 149 9.27 1.66 -6.27
C GLY A 149 9.74 0.24 -6.47
N GLU A 150 10.73 -0.19 -5.69
CA GLU A 150 11.44 -1.45 -5.92
C GLU A 150 10.72 -2.65 -5.29
N VAL A 151 9.52 -2.94 -5.80
CA VAL A 151 8.67 -4.10 -5.50
C VAL A 151 8.41 -4.90 -6.77
N THR A 152 7.95 -6.13 -6.63
CA THR A 152 7.71 -7.03 -7.78
C THR A 152 6.55 -6.54 -8.65
N ARG A 153 5.48 -6.03 -8.03
CA ARG A 153 4.27 -5.56 -8.73
C ARG A 153 3.79 -4.23 -8.13
N PRO A 154 4.38 -3.11 -8.54
CA PRO A 154 3.90 -1.80 -8.10
C PRO A 154 2.47 -1.56 -8.60
N GLY A 155 1.64 -0.90 -7.78
CA GLY A 155 0.25 -0.61 -8.12
C GLY A 155 -0.57 -0.09 -6.95
N SER A 156 -1.86 0.13 -7.21
CA SER A 156 -2.84 0.45 -6.18
C SER A 156 -3.67 -0.80 -5.86
N PHE A 157 -3.87 -1.06 -4.57
CA PHE A 157 -4.53 -2.26 -4.05
C PHE A 157 -5.75 -1.85 -3.24
N THR A 158 -6.90 -2.44 -3.56
CA THR A 158 -8.14 -2.26 -2.80
C THR A 158 -8.14 -3.22 -1.61
N ILE A 159 -8.49 -2.71 -0.44
CA ILE A 159 -8.48 -3.43 0.83
C ILE A 159 -9.92 -3.71 1.26
N SER A 160 -10.29 -4.98 1.29
CA SER A 160 -11.67 -5.40 1.63
C SER A 160 -11.96 -5.39 3.14
N ASN A 161 -10.91 -5.54 3.97
CA ASN A 161 -11.04 -5.70 5.42
C ASN A 161 -10.89 -4.39 6.20
N GLU A 162 -10.77 -3.25 5.50
CA GLU A 162 -10.58 -1.91 6.09
C GLU A 162 -9.36 -1.83 7.06
N LYS A 163 -8.47 -2.81 6.99
CA LYS A 163 -7.26 -2.92 7.78
C LYS A 163 -6.17 -3.60 6.96
N VAL A 164 -5.03 -2.96 6.85
CA VAL A 164 -3.84 -3.52 6.18
C VAL A 164 -2.59 -2.96 6.87
N ASN A 165 -1.60 -3.81 7.09
CA ASN A 165 -0.31 -3.37 7.60
C ASN A 165 0.73 -3.24 6.49
N VAL A 166 1.88 -2.65 6.82
CA VAL A 166 2.98 -2.41 5.86
C VAL A 166 3.46 -3.71 5.22
N LEU A 167 3.58 -4.80 5.99
CA LEU A 167 4.07 -6.09 5.48
C LEU A 167 3.03 -6.75 4.56
N GLU A 168 1.74 -6.68 4.91
CA GLU A 168 0.65 -7.13 4.04
C GLU A 168 0.62 -6.35 2.73
N ALA A 169 0.81 -5.03 2.78
CA ALA A 169 0.87 -4.18 1.60
C ALA A 169 2.02 -4.59 0.66
N LEU A 170 3.20 -4.87 1.22
CA LEU A 170 4.33 -5.39 0.45
C LEU A 170 4.05 -6.78 -0.12
N ALA A 171 3.42 -7.67 0.65
CA ALA A 171 3.02 -9.00 0.17
C ALA A 171 2.04 -8.91 -1.00
N MET A 172 1.06 -7.99 -0.96
CA MET A 172 0.15 -7.71 -2.08
C MET A 172 0.88 -7.22 -3.32
N ALA A 173 1.96 -6.45 -3.15
CA ALA A 173 2.85 -6.00 -4.23
C ALA A 173 3.86 -7.07 -4.68
N GLY A 174 3.77 -8.30 -4.16
CA GLY A 174 4.66 -9.41 -4.49
C GLY A 174 6.05 -9.30 -3.87
N ASP A 175 6.12 -8.59 -2.72
CA ASP A 175 7.31 -8.30 -1.93
C ASP A 175 8.30 -7.32 -2.57
N MET A 176 9.22 -6.82 -1.75
CA MET A 176 10.35 -6.02 -2.20
C MET A 176 11.35 -6.86 -2.95
N THR A 177 11.89 -6.33 -4.05
CA THR A 177 13.02 -7.01 -4.71
C THR A 177 14.28 -6.95 -3.85
N ILE A 178 15.31 -7.71 -4.23
CA ILE A 178 16.64 -7.66 -3.56
C ILE A 178 17.31 -6.28 -3.67
N TYR A 179 16.84 -5.44 -4.57
CA TYR A 179 17.35 -4.09 -4.78
C TYR A 179 16.63 -3.03 -3.95
N GLY A 180 15.53 -3.37 -3.29
CA GLY A 180 14.80 -2.45 -2.41
C GLY A 180 15.55 -2.21 -1.09
N ILE A 181 15.61 -0.96 -0.65
CA ILE A 181 16.22 -0.57 0.63
C ILE A 181 15.17 -0.71 1.73
N ARG A 182 15.33 -1.72 2.60
CA ARG A 182 14.35 -2.09 3.63
C ARG A 182 14.32 -1.15 4.83
N ASN A 183 15.43 -0.51 5.14
CA ASN A 183 15.53 0.45 6.25
C ASN A 183 15.17 1.89 5.85
N GLU A 184 14.75 2.10 4.58
CA GLU A 184 14.37 3.42 4.06
C GLU A 184 13.08 3.38 3.25
N VAL A 185 12.12 2.58 3.67
CA VAL A 185 10.80 2.59 3.04
C VAL A 185 10.06 3.85 3.46
N LYS A 186 9.52 4.58 2.49
CA LYS A 186 8.80 5.84 2.74
C LYS A 186 7.31 5.60 2.75
N LEU A 187 6.67 6.03 3.82
CA LEU A 187 5.21 6.12 3.91
C LEU A 187 4.81 7.57 3.68
N ILE A 188 4.05 7.83 2.63
CA ILE A 188 3.48 9.14 2.32
C ILE A 188 2.02 9.09 2.73
N ARG A 189 1.64 9.94 3.68
CA ARG A 189 0.28 10.01 4.26
C ARG A 189 -0.25 11.42 4.17
N GLU A 190 -1.53 11.54 3.82
CA GLU A 190 -2.27 12.78 3.86
C GLU A 190 -3.21 12.77 5.07
N ASP A 191 -3.22 13.84 5.85
CA ASP A 191 -4.13 13.98 6.99
C ASP A 191 -5.51 14.54 6.57
N ALA A 192 -6.43 14.64 7.55
CA ALA A 192 -7.79 15.13 7.31
C ALA A 192 -7.84 16.58 6.79
N GLU A 193 -6.80 17.36 7.02
CA GLU A 193 -6.63 18.75 6.58
C GLU A 193 -5.94 18.86 5.21
N GLY A 194 -5.57 17.71 4.59
CA GLY A 194 -4.88 17.66 3.30
C GLY A 194 -3.38 17.91 3.36
N ARG A 195 -2.77 17.91 4.57
CA ARG A 195 -1.32 18.05 4.72
C ARG A 195 -0.65 16.71 4.48
N ARG A 196 0.40 16.72 3.67
CA ARG A 196 1.15 15.51 3.34
C ARG A 196 2.41 15.40 4.16
N SER A 197 2.62 14.26 4.77
CA SER A 197 3.79 13.93 5.57
C SER A 197 4.49 12.68 5.03
N ILE A 198 5.81 12.65 5.14
CA ILE A 198 6.62 11.50 4.72
C ILE A 198 7.30 10.91 5.96
N TYR A 199 7.02 9.66 6.24
CA TYR A 199 7.63 8.90 7.32
C TYR A 199 8.59 7.87 6.75
N THR A 200 9.73 7.69 7.42
CA THR A 200 10.70 6.65 7.05
C THR A 200 10.51 5.44 7.95
N LEU A 201 10.28 4.29 7.35
CA LEU A 201 10.07 3.02 8.03
C LEU A 201 11.33 2.15 7.86
N ASP A 202 11.83 1.61 8.96
CA ASP A 202 12.90 0.62 8.95
C ASP A 202 12.31 -0.78 9.11
N LEU A 203 12.19 -1.50 8.00
CA LEU A 203 11.61 -2.85 7.99
C LEU A 203 12.62 -3.94 8.41
N ASN A 204 13.90 -3.60 8.59
CA ASN A 204 14.87 -4.54 9.14
C ASN A 204 14.65 -4.74 10.64
N LYS A 205 14.01 -3.78 11.32
CA LYS A 205 13.75 -3.81 12.75
C LYS A 205 12.35 -4.30 13.08
N ALA A 206 12.20 -5.02 14.17
CA ALA A 206 10.93 -5.52 14.64
C ALA A 206 10.07 -4.45 15.34
N ASP A 207 10.64 -3.32 15.76
CA ASP A 207 9.93 -2.20 16.35
C ASP A 207 8.88 -1.57 15.42
N ILE A 208 8.99 -1.81 14.12
CA ILE A 208 7.97 -1.41 13.15
C ILE A 208 6.59 -1.95 13.53
N ILE A 209 6.50 -3.14 14.12
CA ILE A 209 5.22 -3.79 14.48
C ILE A 209 4.46 -2.97 15.54
N THR A 210 5.17 -2.30 16.42
CA THR A 210 4.61 -1.44 17.48
C THR A 210 4.51 0.03 17.07
N SER A 211 4.99 0.36 15.87
CA SER A 211 4.95 1.73 15.33
C SER A 211 3.52 2.18 15.04
N PRO A 212 3.17 3.46 15.28
CA PRO A 212 1.89 4.04 14.88
C PRO A 212 1.69 4.07 13.35
N TYR A 213 2.76 3.81 12.60
CA TYR A 213 2.76 3.76 11.13
C TYR A 213 2.70 2.34 10.57
N TYR A 214 2.60 1.33 11.44
CA TYR A 214 2.52 -0.07 11.01
C TYR A 214 1.26 -0.34 10.20
N TYR A 215 0.11 0.20 10.64
CA TYR A 215 -1.14 0.12 9.89
C TYR A 215 -1.26 1.29 8.93
N LEU A 216 -1.57 0.96 7.69
CA LEU A 216 -1.77 1.93 6.62
C LEU A 216 -3.18 2.51 6.68
N GLN A 217 -3.33 3.76 6.26
CA GLN A 217 -4.59 4.46 6.15
C GLN A 217 -5.04 4.55 4.69
N GLN A 218 -6.29 4.95 4.48
CA GLN A 218 -6.85 5.22 3.17
C GLN A 218 -5.95 6.18 2.38
N ASN A 219 -5.68 5.83 1.13
CA ASN A 219 -4.83 6.57 0.18
C ASN A 219 -3.34 6.68 0.57
N ASP A 220 -2.86 5.96 1.59
CA ASP A 220 -1.43 5.88 1.88
C ASP A 220 -0.65 5.39 0.66
N ILE A 221 0.54 5.95 0.49
CA ILE A 221 1.49 5.51 -0.53
C ILE A 221 2.74 4.97 0.16
N LEU A 222 3.04 3.72 -0.07
CA LEU A 222 4.25 3.07 0.37
C LEU A 222 5.27 3.06 -0.77
N TYR A 223 6.38 3.77 -0.60
CA TYR A 223 7.42 3.86 -1.61
C TYR A 223 8.69 3.15 -1.16
N VAL A 224 9.11 2.18 -1.94
CA VAL A 224 10.34 1.40 -1.73
C VAL A 224 11.47 2.01 -2.53
N THR A 225 12.47 2.54 -1.83
CA THR A 225 13.64 3.17 -2.44
C THR A 225 14.55 2.12 -3.08
N PRO A 226 14.95 2.28 -4.35
CA PRO A 226 15.92 1.38 -4.98
C PRO A 226 17.33 1.64 -4.43
N ASN A 227 18.14 0.59 -4.34
CA ASN A 227 19.54 0.72 -3.91
C ASN A 227 20.44 1.31 -5.02
N LYS A 228 21.67 1.68 -4.62
CA LYS A 228 22.65 2.28 -5.55
C LYS A 228 23.01 1.36 -6.73
N THR A 229 22.97 0.04 -6.55
CA THR A 229 23.26 -0.92 -7.62
C THR A 229 22.20 -0.85 -8.71
N LYS A 230 20.92 -0.82 -8.33
CA LYS A 230 19.81 -0.67 -9.29
C LYS A 230 19.87 0.67 -10.00
N ALA A 231 20.14 1.76 -9.26
CA ALA A 231 20.28 3.10 -9.84
C ALA A 231 21.42 3.15 -10.85
N LYS A 232 22.60 2.60 -10.52
CA LYS A 232 23.74 2.53 -11.45
C LYS A 232 23.46 1.66 -12.68
N ASN A 233 22.72 0.55 -12.51
CA ASN A 233 22.38 -0.30 -13.65
C ASN A 233 21.43 0.38 -14.63
N SER A 234 20.63 1.35 -14.19
CA SER A 234 19.80 2.15 -15.09
C SER A 234 20.62 3.17 -15.91
N ASP A 235 21.80 3.60 -15.40
CA ASP A 235 22.72 4.51 -16.08
C ASP A 235 23.69 3.78 -17.03
N ILE A 236 23.78 2.42 -16.95
CA ILE A 236 24.57 1.63 -17.87
C ILE A 236 23.85 1.55 -19.22
N GLY A 237 23.94 2.63 -19.98
CA GLY A 237 23.46 2.69 -21.35
C GLY A 237 24.31 1.80 -22.28
N ASN A 238 23.85 1.66 -23.54
CA ASN A 238 24.51 0.90 -24.61
C ASN A 238 26.00 1.27 -24.82
N SER A 239 26.42 2.48 -24.44
CA SER A 239 27.80 2.92 -24.52
C SER A 239 28.77 2.13 -23.65
N THR A 240 28.38 1.78 -22.42
CA THR A 240 29.26 1.02 -21.52
C THR A 240 29.45 -0.42 -22.00
N THR A 241 28.41 -1.03 -22.53
CA THR A 241 28.47 -2.38 -23.13
C THR A 241 29.35 -2.35 -24.39
N LEU A 242 29.26 -1.29 -25.19
CA LEU A 242 30.13 -1.11 -26.36
C LEU A 242 31.62 -0.98 -25.97
N TRP A 243 31.94 -0.27 -24.88
CA TRP A 243 33.31 -0.16 -24.38
C TRP A 243 33.88 -1.50 -23.90
N PHE A 244 33.08 -2.30 -23.17
CA PHE A 244 33.50 -3.65 -22.76
C PHE A 244 33.71 -4.57 -23.96
N SER A 245 32.86 -4.50 -24.96
CA SER A 245 33.00 -5.25 -26.20
C SER A 245 34.25 -4.82 -27.00
N ALA A 246 34.50 -3.51 -27.11
CA ALA A 246 35.69 -2.99 -27.80
C ALA A 246 36.98 -3.39 -27.10
N THR A 247 37.06 -3.32 -25.78
CA THR A 247 38.25 -3.79 -25.01
C THR A 247 38.47 -5.29 -25.15
N SER A 248 37.42 -6.11 -25.15
CA SER A 248 37.51 -7.55 -25.38
C SER A 248 38.09 -7.88 -26.77
N ILE A 249 37.63 -7.18 -27.81
CA ILE A 249 38.11 -7.31 -29.18
C ILE A 249 39.61 -6.93 -29.27
N LEU A 250 39.99 -5.81 -28.63
CA LEU A 250 41.40 -5.37 -28.63
C LEU A 250 42.34 -6.40 -27.94
N VAL A 251 41.90 -6.95 -26.81
CA VAL A 251 42.67 -8.00 -26.10
C VAL A 251 42.80 -9.26 -26.96
N SER A 252 41.75 -9.64 -27.67
CA SER A 252 41.75 -10.79 -28.57
C SER A 252 42.73 -10.60 -29.74
N ILE A 253 42.72 -9.39 -30.36
CA ILE A 253 43.64 -9.04 -31.43
C ILE A 253 45.07 -9.01 -30.93
N ALA A 254 45.36 -8.41 -29.78
CA ALA A 254 46.68 -8.39 -29.18
C ALA A 254 47.20 -9.79 -28.88
N SER A 255 46.36 -10.69 -28.35
CA SER A 255 46.71 -12.10 -28.08
C SER A 255 47.04 -12.84 -29.38
N LEU A 256 46.29 -12.59 -30.45
CA LEU A 256 46.52 -13.21 -31.75
C LEU A 256 47.83 -12.74 -32.37
N LEU A 257 48.14 -11.45 -32.28
CA LEU A 257 49.41 -10.90 -32.76
C LEU A 257 50.59 -11.45 -32.01
N VAL A 258 50.51 -11.55 -30.67
CA VAL A 258 51.58 -12.17 -29.87
C VAL A 258 51.81 -13.62 -30.28
N ASN A 259 50.76 -14.36 -30.63
CA ASN A 259 50.87 -15.76 -31.03
C ASN A 259 51.42 -15.95 -32.47
N ILE A 260 51.27 -14.94 -33.34
CA ILE A 260 51.81 -14.97 -34.72
C ILE A 260 53.30 -14.57 -34.75
N PHE A 261 53.71 -13.65 -33.87
CA PHE A 261 55.07 -13.10 -33.86
C PHE A 261 56.02 -13.80 -32.87
N ASN A 262 55.56 -14.80 -32.15
CA ASN A 262 56.36 -15.62 -31.25
C ASN A 262 56.44 -17.04 -31.78
#